data_d7e13bf98516de73c4d32e3104451ded
#
_entry.id   d7e13bf98516de73c4d32e3104451ded
#
_cell.length_a   1.000
_cell.length_b   1.000
_cell.length_c   1.000
_cell.angle_alpha   90.00
_cell.angle_beta   90.00
_cell.angle_gamma   90.00
#
_symmetry.space_group_name_H-M   'P 1'
#
loop_
_entity.id
_entity.type
_entity.pdbx_description
1 polymer ?
#
loop_
_entity_poly.entity_id
_entity_poly.type
_entity_poly.pdbx_seq_one_letter_code
_entity_poly.pdbx_strand_id
1 'polypeptide(L)'
;MEKITYNSWSNNYKTPFGALKVDSQVVFTINCQLPAIHAVYLMIHKDFGQSFQIEMEAVKEGNYQTTFELSEGSGLYFYYFKIDYPLNNHVETLYYGNNRYQLGGLGETYYEIEDIKQYQLTSYLYDDPAPEWYRSGVAYQIFVDRFYNGNEKGIVSHPKKNSFIYASPEDDPVYLKDEIGDIMRWEFFGGNLKGIIQKLPYLANLGITILYLNPIFEARSNHKYDTGDFLKIDPMFGDEAIFKELIEQARTLGIHIILDGVFNHTGADSRYFNRYGTYDDLGAYQSRESEYADWYTFDQFPEEYQSWWGIKDVPTLNKETPAVQNFIYAGKDSVIRTWSKLGLGGWRIDVADELSDSFLAGIRKALEETIAEPVLIGEVWEDASNKIAYEQRRHYLEGGMLHGAMNYPFREIIIGVLNHTITTKEAALRSMHLKENYPPEAFKNNFNNIGTHDTARILTAVQNNVPALKQALALLFALPGIPCLYYGDEAGVEGGEDPANRKMFPWGRENKTIQSYAYEWIALRREEAALQEGDYYAFSTRKVLGIVRYLSEEEYLVLLINVSDQEVTFTTKETTADYSFDIQAFLTKQGLAEKTIPAQGIQVIKKSR
;
A
#
# COMPACT_ATOMS: atom_id res chain seq x y z
N MET A 1 12.24 -38.03 -18.33
CA MET A 1 11.40 -36.85 -18.10
C MET A 1 12.14 -35.67 -18.67
N GLU A 2 11.52 -35.02 -19.59
CA GLU A 2 12.02 -33.76 -20.15
C GLU A 2 12.05 -32.76 -19.01
N LYS A 3 13.24 -32.18 -18.77
CA LYS A 3 13.39 -31.21 -17.69
C LYS A 3 13.82 -29.87 -18.27
N ILE A 4 12.89 -28.94 -18.32
CA ILE A 4 13.16 -27.53 -18.61
C ILE A 4 13.03 -26.78 -17.27
N THR A 5 13.97 -25.90 -16.97
CA THR A 5 13.99 -25.19 -15.69
C THR A 5 14.41 -23.75 -15.88
N TYR A 6 13.57 -22.85 -15.40
CA TYR A 6 13.88 -21.43 -15.24
C TYR A 6 13.21 -20.93 -13.95
N ASN A 7 13.89 -20.06 -13.24
CA ASN A 7 13.40 -19.45 -12.00
C ASN A 7 13.80 -17.97 -11.96
N SER A 8 12.82 -17.08 -12.10
CA SER A 8 13.06 -15.63 -12.16
C SER A 8 13.64 -15.04 -10.87
N TRP A 9 13.58 -15.77 -9.75
CA TRP A 9 14.13 -15.35 -8.45
C TRP A 9 15.58 -15.77 -8.21
N SER A 10 16.13 -16.60 -9.06
CA SER A 10 17.51 -17.09 -8.92
C SER A 10 18.45 -16.41 -9.93
N ASN A 11 19.53 -15.81 -9.43
CA ASN A 11 20.55 -15.19 -10.26
C ASN A 11 21.26 -16.17 -11.22
N ASN A 12 21.07 -17.47 -11.03
CA ASN A 12 21.52 -18.47 -11.99
C ASN A 12 20.71 -18.43 -13.30
N TYR A 13 19.51 -17.85 -13.25
CA TYR A 13 18.58 -17.79 -14.38
C TYR A 13 18.28 -16.37 -14.85
N LYS A 14 18.14 -15.40 -13.94
CA LYS A 14 17.91 -13.99 -14.28
C LYS A 14 18.80 -13.07 -13.45
N THR A 15 19.65 -12.31 -14.10
CA THR A 15 20.56 -11.36 -13.43
C THR A 15 20.53 -10.00 -14.14
N PRO A 16 20.27 -8.90 -13.42
CA PRO A 16 19.93 -8.79 -12.00
C PRO A 16 18.52 -9.29 -11.65
N PHE A 17 18.28 -9.48 -10.35
CA PHE A 17 16.95 -9.82 -9.83
C PHE A 17 16.03 -8.60 -9.81
N GLY A 18 14.70 -8.83 -9.96
CA GLY A 18 13.66 -7.86 -9.68
C GLY A 18 13.43 -6.85 -10.80
N ALA A 19 12.82 -5.72 -10.43
CA ALA A 19 12.62 -4.56 -11.30
C ALA A 19 13.94 -3.82 -11.52
N LEU A 20 14.14 -3.23 -12.70
CA LEU A 20 15.41 -2.67 -13.13
C LEU A 20 15.22 -1.27 -13.73
N LYS A 21 16.27 -0.46 -13.68
CA LYS A 21 16.25 0.86 -14.34
C LYS A 21 16.20 0.73 -15.86
N VAL A 22 15.66 1.73 -16.51
CA VAL A 22 15.77 1.89 -17.97
C VAL A 22 17.21 1.73 -18.44
N ASP A 23 17.40 1.22 -19.62
CA ASP A 23 18.69 0.92 -20.26
C ASP A 23 19.56 -0.13 -19.52
N SER A 24 19.01 -0.79 -18.49
CA SER A 24 19.70 -1.91 -17.84
C SER A 24 19.78 -3.12 -18.75
N GLN A 25 20.90 -3.85 -18.66
CA GLN A 25 21.07 -5.15 -19.29
C GLN A 25 20.64 -6.27 -18.37
N VAL A 26 19.87 -7.22 -18.91
CA VAL A 26 19.37 -8.39 -18.18
C VAL A 26 19.90 -9.64 -18.87
N VAL A 27 20.57 -10.49 -18.12
CA VAL A 27 21.00 -11.80 -18.60
C VAL A 27 19.94 -12.83 -18.23
N PHE A 28 19.43 -13.53 -19.23
CA PHE A 28 18.51 -14.64 -19.08
C PHE A 28 19.23 -15.96 -19.39
N THR A 29 19.04 -16.94 -18.52
CA THR A 29 19.58 -18.29 -18.67
C THR A 29 18.48 -19.30 -18.43
N ILE A 30 18.24 -20.24 -19.32
CA ILE A 30 17.29 -21.33 -19.14
C ILE A 30 18.02 -22.67 -19.29
N ASN A 31 17.71 -23.64 -18.42
CA ASN A 31 18.25 -24.99 -18.52
C ASN A 31 17.25 -25.89 -19.25
N CYS A 32 17.67 -26.48 -20.36
CA CYS A 32 16.87 -27.37 -21.18
C CYS A 32 17.60 -28.72 -21.33
N GLN A 33 17.10 -29.75 -20.64
CA GLN A 33 17.65 -31.11 -20.71
C GLN A 33 16.78 -31.99 -21.59
N LEU A 34 16.70 -31.65 -22.88
CA LEU A 34 16.06 -32.43 -23.91
C LEU A 34 17.11 -33.26 -24.69
N PRO A 35 16.74 -34.41 -25.30
CA PRO A 35 17.67 -35.26 -26.07
C PRO A 35 18.32 -34.53 -27.23
N ALA A 36 17.63 -33.60 -27.87
CA ALA A 36 18.14 -32.70 -28.89
C ALA A 36 17.37 -31.39 -28.85
N ILE A 37 18.02 -30.29 -29.13
CA ILE A 37 17.43 -28.94 -29.22
C ILE A 37 17.85 -28.34 -30.54
N HIS A 38 16.91 -27.76 -31.27
CA HIS A 38 17.17 -27.06 -32.53
C HIS A 38 17.52 -25.60 -32.24
N ALA A 39 16.68 -24.91 -31.47
CA ALA A 39 16.90 -23.54 -31.03
C ALA A 39 16.15 -23.23 -29.76
N VAL A 40 16.62 -22.27 -28.97
CA VAL A 40 15.95 -21.69 -27.80
C VAL A 40 15.86 -20.18 -27.99
N TYR A 41 14.70 -19.62 -27.74
CA TYR A 41 14.45 -18.18 -27.90
C TYR A 41 13.89 -17.58 -26.62
N LEU A 42 14.38 -16.39 -26.28
CA LEU A 42 13.70 -15.47 -25.39
C LEU A 42 12.66 -14.70 -26.22
N MET A 43 11.42 -14.83 -25.82
CA MET A 43 10.29 -14.06 -26.34
C MET A 43 9.96 -12.96 -25.32
N ILE A 44 10.20 -11.70 -25.66
CA ILE A 44 9.98 -10.57 -24.76
C ILE A 44 9.30 -9.43 -25.50
N HIS A 45 8.33 -8.79 -24.87
CA HIS A 45 7.69 -7.60 -25.43
C HIS A 45 7.45 -6.55 -24.35
N LYS A 46 7.51 -5.30 -24.74
CA LYS A 46 7.06 -4.19 -23.89
C LYS A 46 5.55 -4.09 -23.96
N ASP A 47 4.92 -3.86 -22.82
CA ASP A 47 3.47 -3.61 -22.72
C ASP A 47 3.09 -2.44 -23.63
N PHE A 48 2.11 -2.65 -24.51
CA PHE A 48 1.71 -1.71 -25.58
C PHE A 48 2.85 -1.25 -26.52
N GLY A 49 3.96 -2.01 -26.60
CA GLY A 49 5.16 -1.67 -27.36
C GLY A 49 5.65 -2.77 -28.28
N GLN A 50 6.95 -2.80 -28.51
CA GLN A 50 7.59 -3.72 -29.45
C GLN A 50 7.74 -5.13 -28.87
N SER A 51 7.77 -6.13 -29.76
CA SER A 51 8.02 -7.53 -29.44
C SER A 51 9.33 -7.98 -30.05
N PHE A 52 10.09 -8.76 -29.31
CA PHE A 52 11.40 -9.27 -29.69
C PHE A 52 11.43 -10.80 -29.57
N GLN A 53 12.03 -11.45 -30.54
CA GLN A 53 12.41 -12.86 -30.50
C GLN A 53 13.93 -12.90 -30.58
N ILE A 54 14.61 -13.40 -29.54
CA ILE A 54 16.06 -13.38 -29.43
C ILE A 54 16.52 -14.82 -29.27
N GLU A 55 17.35 -15.29 -30.21
CA GLU A 55 17.96 -16.62 -30.12
C GLU A 55 18.97 -16.64 -28.97
N MET A 56 18.93 -17.71 -28.18
CA MET A 56 19.77 -17.89 -27.01
C MET A 56 20.96 -18.82 -27.36
N GLU A 57 22.15 -18.46 -26.93
CA GLU A 57 23.36 -19.21 -27.15
C GLU A 57 23.50 -20.36 -26.15
N ALA A 58 23.88 -21.55 -26.64
CA ALA A 58 24.23 -22.68 -25.78
C ALA A 58 25.56 -22.39 -25.06
N VAL A 59 25.58 -22.45 -23.72
CA VAL A 59 26.78 -22.14 -22.91
C VAL A 59 27.40 -23.39 -22.29
N LYS A 60 26.76 -24.08 -21.36
CA LYS A 60 27.25 -25.30 -20.70
C LYS A 60 26.06 -26.14 -20.19
N GLU A 61 26.21 -27.47 -20.21
CA GLU A 61 25.36 -28.42 -19.49
C GLU A 61 23.84 -28.23 -19.74
N GLY A 62 23.46 -27.93 -20.99
CA GLY A 62 22.05 -27.69 -21.35
C GLY A 62 21.54 -26.30 -21.02
N ASN A 63 22.40 -25.38 -20.60
CA ASN A 63 22.04 -23.99 -20.40
C ASN A 63 22.11 -23.20 -21.70
N TYR A 64 21.08 -22.38 -21.93
CA TYR A 64 20.99 -21.41 -23.02
C TYR A 64 20.89 -20.01 -22.41
N GLN A 65 21.64 -19.05 -22.97
CA GLN A 65 21.77 -17.72 -22.39
C GLN A 65 21.64 -16.63 -23.46
N THR A 66 21.05 -15.50 -23.09
CA THR A 66 21.07 -14.26 -23.87
C THR A 66 21.04 -13.06 -22.97
N THR A 67 21.36 -11.89 -23.52
CA THR A 67 21.27 -10.60 -22.83
C THR A 67 20.25 -9.72 -23.55
N PHE A 68 19.38 -9.06 -22.79
CA PHE A 68 18.42 -8.09 -23.30
C PHE A 68 18.63 -6.74 -22.62
N GLU A 69 18.53 -5.66 -23.39
CA GLU A 69 18.63 -4.28 -22.90
C GLU A 69 17.23 -3.65 -22.85
N LEU A 70 16.90 -3.02 -21.71
CA LEU A 70 15.60 -2.35 -21.47
C LEU A 70 15.55 -0.97 -22.16
N SER A 71 15.87 -0.92 -23.45
CA SER A 71 16.04 0.31 -24.24
C SER A 71 14.72 0.97 -24.70
N GLU A 72 13.58 0.25 -24.58
CA GLU A 72 12.26 0.78 -24.96
C GLU A 72 11.63 1.68 -23.87
N GLY A 73 12.42 2.03 -22.83
CA GLY A 73 12.02 2.94 -21.74
C GLY A 73 11.35 2.24 -20.54
N SER A 74 10.88 3.04 -19.60
CA SER A 74 10.19 2.53 -18.39
C SER A 74 8.84 1.92 -18.73
N GLY A 75 8.31 1.10 -17.81
CA GLY A 75 7.06 0.37 -17.96
C GLY A 75 7.25 -1.14 -17.81
N LEU A 76 6.25 -1.90 -18.19
CA LEU A 76 6.28 -3.33 -18.06
C LEU A 76 6.80 -4.01 -19.33
N TYR A 77 7.59 -5.06 -19.12
CA TYR A 77 7.95 -6.03 -20.12
C TYR A 77 7.40 -7.38 -19.69
N PHE A 78 6.93 -8.18 -20.66
CA PHE A 78 6.46 -9.54 -20.43
C PHE A 78 7.29 -10.50 -21.26
N TYR A 79 7.68 -11.64 -20.69
CA TYR A 79 8.55 -12.57 -21.36
C TYR A 79 8.24 -14.04 -21.04
N TYR A 80 8.65 -14.92 -21.95
CA TYR A 80 8.63 -16.37 -21.84
C TYR A 80 9.70 -16.95 -22.78
N PHE A 81 9.89 -18.27 -22.75
CA PHE A 81 10.86 -18.95 -23.60
C PHE A 81 10.16 -19.86 -24.59
N LYS A 82 10.68 -19.92 -25.84
CA LYS A 82 10.25 -20.81 -26.88
C LYS A 82 11.40 -21.77 -27.16
N ILE A 83 11.15 -23.09 -27.18
CA ILE A 83 12.11 -24.15 -27.40
C ILE A 83 11.67 -24.98 -28.58
N ASP A 84 12.47 -24.95 -29.66
CA ASP A 84 12.25 -25.76 -30.85
C ASP A 84 13.14 -27.01 -30.76
N TYR A 85 12.56 -28.20 -30.91
CA TYR A 85 13.27 -29.46 -30.79
C TYR A 85 12.78 -30.45 -31.85
N PRO A 86 13.65 -31.39 -32.32
CA PRO A 86 13.30 -32.39 -33.33
C PRO A 86 12.49 -33.53 -32.70
N LEU A 87 11.33 -33.85 -33.30
CA LEU A 87 10.54 -35.02 -32.96
C LEU A 87 10.00 -35.67 -34.25
N ASN A 88 10.27 -36.97 -34.46
CA ASN A 88 9.77 -37.73 -35.61
C ASN A 88 9.97 -37.07 -36.99
N ASN A 89 11.14 -36.51 -37.26
CA ASN A 89 11.52 -35.74 -38.46
C ASN A 89 10.77 -34.42 -38.69
N HIS A 90 10.12 -33.91 -37.66
CA HIS A 90 9.52 -32.56 -37.63
C HIS A 90 10.16 -31.73 -36.52
N VAL A 91 10.01 -30.43 -36.60
CA VAL A 91 10.34 -29.52 -35.50
C VAL A 91 9.07 -29.28 -34.71
N GLU A 92 9.12 -29.65 -33.45
CA GLU A 92 8.07 -29.37 -32.47
C GLU A 92 8.51 -28.21 -31.59
N THR A 93 7.54 -27.51 -31.02
CA THR A 93 7.79 -26.35 -30.16
C THR A 93 7.19 -26.61 -28.77
N LEU A 94 7.99 -26.31 -27.75
CA LEU A 94 7.55 -26.18 -26.36
C LEU A 94 7.74 -24.75 -25.91
N TYR A 95 6.96 -24.35 -24.94
CA TYR A 95 7.09 -23.05 -24.31
C TYR A 95 7.35 -23.23 -22.81
N TYR A 96 8.12 -22.31 -22.24
CA TYR A 96 8.31 -22.25 -20.79
C TYR A 96 7.99 -20.83 -20.31
N GLY A 97 7.03 -20.72 -19.41
CA GLY A 97 6.53 -19.44 -18.90
C GLY A 97 6.39 -19.45 -17.39
N ASN A 98 5.77 -18.40 -16.87
CA ASN A 98 5.41 -18.28 -15.47
C ASN A 98 4.52 -19.47 -15.04
N ASN A 99 4.49 -19.77 -13.75
CA ASN A 99 3.59 -20.79 -13.24
C ASN A 99 2.12 -20.37 -13.42
N ARG A 100 1.21 -21.35 -13.32
CA ARG A 100 -0.25 -21.13 -13.48
C ARG A 100 -0.85 -20.07 -12.57
N TYR A 101 -0.20 -19.78 -11.44
CA TYR A 101 -0.62 -18.76 -10.48
C TYR A 101 -0.06 -17.38 -10.79
N GLN A 102 0.84 -17.28 -11.76
CA GLN A 102 1.50 -16.05 -12.20
C GLN A 102 2.29 -15.33 -11.09
N LEU A 103 2.84 -16.09 -10.15
CA LEU A 103 3.55 -15.55 -8.98
C LEU A 103 5.06 -15.38 -9.16
N GLY A 104 5.58 -15.56 -10.40
CA GLY A 104 7.03 -15.51 -10.63
C GLY A 104 7.77 -16.76 -10.11
N GLY A 105 9.09 -16.68 -9.99
CA GLY A 105 9.93 -17.78 -9.55
C GLY A 105 9.98 -18.94 -10.54
N LEU A 106 9.88 -20.17 -10.03
CA LEU A 106 9.90 -21.38 -10.85
C LEU A 106 8.65 -21.44 -11.74
N GLY A 107 8.87 -21.59 -13.06
CA GLY A 107 7.80 -21.66 -14.05
C GLY A 107 7.34 -23.05 -14.40
N GLU A 108 6.58 -23.13 -15.48
CA GLU A 108 5.98 -24.36 -15.99
C GLU A 108 6.15 -24.47 -17.52
N THR A 109 6.13 -25.69 -18.02
CA THR A 109 6.13 -25.98 -19.48
C THR A 109 4.70 -25.90 -20.03
N TYR A 110 4.56 -25.27 -21.20
CA TYR A 110 3.30 -25.13 -21.96
C TYR A 110 3.48 -25.73 -23.34
N TYR A 111 2.41 -26.30 -23.87
CA TYR A 111 2.39 -26.93 -25.21
C TYR A 111 1.70 -26.04 -26.24
N GLU A 112 0.77 -25.19 -25.80
CA GLU A 112 0.04 -24.26 -26.66
C GLU A 112 0.39 -22.82 -26.29
N ILE A 113 0.52 -21.96 -27.30
CA ILE A 113 0.92 -20.56 -27.11
C ILE A 113 -0.13 -19.74 -26.35
N GLU A 114 -1.41 -20.10 -26.52
CA GLU A 114 -2.54 -19.43 -25.89
C GLU A 114 -2.62 -19.67 -24.37
N ASP A 115 -2.01 -20.74 -23.89
CA ASP A 115 -2.04 -21.11 -22.47
C ASP A 115 -0.91 -20.45 -21.67
N ILE A 116 0.11 -19.90 -22.34
CA ILE A 116 1.31 -19.39 -21.70
C ILE A 116 0.99 -18.26 -20.70
N LYS A 117 1.48 -18.42 -19.49
CA LYS A 117 1.56 -17.34 -18.51
C LYS A 117 2.93 -16.69 -18.63
N GLN A 118 2.95 -15.39 -18.85
CA GLN A 118 4.19 -14.65 -19.03
C GLN A 118 4.76 -14.17 -17.70
N TYR A 119 6.08 -14.08 -17.60
CA TYR A 119 6.75 -13.38 -16.50
C TYR A 119 6.67 -11.88 -16.72
N GLN A 120 6.55 -11.12 -15.63
CA GLN A 120 6.66 -9.67 -15.62
C GLN A 120 8.13 -9.26 -15.35
N LEU A 121 8.59 -8.22 -16.03
CA LEU A 121 9.82 -7.49 -15.74
C LEU A 121 9.49 -6.00 -15.77
N THR A 122 9.59 -5.35 -14.62
CA THR A 122 9.32 -3.91 -14.48
C THR A 122 10.59 -3.11 -14.78
N SER A 123 10.47 -2.10 -15.64
CA SER A 123 11.50 -1.10 -15.89
C SER A 123 11.06 0.24 -15.29
N TYR A 124 11.93 0.93 -14.56
CA TYR A 124 11.65 2.21 -13.90
C TYR A 124 12.72 3.27 -14.23
N LEU A 125 12.36 4.55 -14.08
CA LEU A 125 13.20 5.66 -14.53
C LEU A 125 14.45 5.86 -13.65
N TYR A 126 14.27 5.95 -12.34
CA TYR A 126 15.35 6.15 -11.37
C TYR A 126 14.93 5.73 -9.96
N ASP A 127 15.92 5.50 -9.09
CA ASP A 127 15.64 5.26 -7.67
C ASP A 127 15.00 6.50 -7.06
N ASP A 128 13.87 6.31 -6.39
CA ASP A 128 13.07 7.36 -5.78
C ASP A 128 12.81 7.05 -4.29
N PRO A 129 13.87 7.10 -3.45
CA PRO A 129 13.73 6.79 -2.04
C PRO A 129 12.90 7.88 -1.34
N ALA A 130 11.94 7.46 -0.51
CA ALA A 130 11.30 8.38 0.42
C ALA A 130 12.29 8.86 1.48
N PRO A 131 12.04 10.01 2.14
CA PRO A 131 12.91 10.54 3.18
C PRO A 131 13.18 9.55 4.33
N GLU A 132 14.33 9.66 4.97
CA GLU A 132 14.74 8.76 6.06
C GLU A 132 13.75 8.80 7.24
N TRP A 133 13.23 9.99 7.60
CA TRP A 133 12.23 10.12 8.67
C TRP A 133 10.98 9.27 8.42
N TYR A 134 10.61 9.09 7.14
CA TYR A 134 9.49 8.24 6.73
C TYR A 134 9.88 6.76 6.75
N ARG A 135 11.01 6.41 6.13
CA ARG A 135 11.46 5.01 5.97
C ARG A 135 11.77 4.34 7.29
N SER A 136 12.33 5.05 8.26
CA SER A 136 12.60 4.56 9.62
C SER A 136 11.37 4.64 10.54
N GLY A 137 10.29 5.28 10.09
CA GLY A 137 9.14 5.64 10.90
C GLY A 137 8.17 4.49 11.20
N VAL A 138 7.26 4.82 12.11
CA VAL A 138 6.03 4.06 12.42
C VAL A 138 4.86 5.02 12.31
N ALA A 139 3.90 4.68 11.47
CA ALA A 139 2.74 5.50 11.19
C ALA A 139 1.53 5.10 12.03
N TYR A 140 0.67 6.09 12.28
CA TYR A 140 -0.58 5.90 12.99
C TYR A 140 -1.68 6.69 12.28
N GLN A 141 -2.71 5.99 11.79
CA GLN A 141 -3.85 6.59 11.11
C GLN A 141 -4.91 7.01 12.11
N ILE A 142 -5.37 8.26 12.01
CA ILE A 142 -6.42 8.80 12.88
C ILE A 142 -7.65 9.21 12.07
N PHE A 143 -8.80 8.62 12.42
CA PHE A 143 -10.12 9.13 12.03
C PHE A 143 -10.54 10.18 13.09
N VAL A 144 -10.44 11.46 12.73
CA VAL A 144 -10.42 12.58 13.70
C VAL A 144 -11.64 12.61 14.60
N ASP A 145 -12.85 12.46 14.03
CA ASP A 145 -14.10 12.45 14.79
C ASP A 145 -14.16 11.36 15.88
N ARG A 146 -13.39 10.29 15.71
CA ARG A 146 -13.46 9.06 16.51
C ARG A 146 -12.27 8.87 17.47
N PHE A 147 -11.37 9.84 17.56
CA PHE A 147 -10.17 9.68 18.37
C PHE A 147 -10.32 10.26 19.78
N TYR A 148 -10.43 11.57 19.91
CA TYR A 148 -10.62 12.22 21.21
C TYR A 148 -11.21 13.62 21.06
N ASN A 149 -12.19 13.97 21.92
CA ASN A 149 -12.71 15.32 22.01
C ASN A 149 -11.91 16.12 23.06
N GLY A 150 -11.10 17.08 22.58
CA GLY A 150 -10.25 17.94 23.42
C GLY A 150 -10.93 19.19 23.95
N ASN A 151 -12.21 19.41 23.67
CA ASN A 151 -12.94 20.57 24.13
C ASN A 151 -13.31 20.46 25.61
N GLU A 152 -13.47 21.62 26.24
CA GLU A 152 -13.90 21.67 27.62
C GLU A 152 -15.25 20.97 27.82
N LYS A 153 -15.33 20.09 28.82
CA LYS A 153 -16.51 19.26 29.12
C LYS A 153 -17.00 18.38 27.97
N GLY A 154 -16.15 18.12 26.95
CA GLY A 154 -16.53 17.30 25.79
C GLY A 154 -17.60 17.95 24.89
N ILE A 155 -17.77 19.25 24.95
CA ILE A 155 -18.76 19.96 24.11
C ILE A 155 -18.30 19.89 22.64
N VAL A 156 -19.18 19.44 21.74
CA VAL A 156 -18.92 19.43 20.30
C VAL A 156 -19.04 20.86 19.77
N SER A 157 -17.97 21.37 19.17
CA SER A 157 -17.95 22.71 18.56
C SER A 157 -18.65 22.69 17.19
N HIS A 158 -19.40 23.77 16.90
CA HIS A 158 -20.01 24.01 15.58
C HIS A 158 -20.71 22.78 14.96
N PRO A 159 -21.62 22.10 15.68
CA PRO A 159 -22.27 20.90 15.17
C PRO A 159 -22.96 21.21 13.85
N LYS A 160 -22.84 20.31 12.89
CA LYS A 160 -23.47 20.45 11.57
C LYS A 160 -24.99 20.52 11.71
N LYS A 161 -25.61 21.35 10.90
CA LYS A 161 -27.08 21.42 10.83
C LYS A 161 -27.60 20.03 10.45
N ASN A 162 -28.66 19.59 11.14
CA ASN A 162 -29.27 18.27 10.95
C ASN A 162 -28.28 17.10 11.15
N SER A 163 -27.40 17.21 12.16
CA SER A 163 -26.49 16.11 12.56
C SER A 163 -27.00 15.40 13.81
N PHE A 164 -26.49 14.21 14.07
CA PHE A 164 -26.68 13.45 15.29
C PHE A 164 -25.36 13.42 16.06
N ILE A 165 -25.39 13.75 17.36
CA ILE A 165 -24.22 13.70 18.23
C ILE A 165 -24.41 12.56 19.23
N TYR A 166 -23.49 11.62 19.28
CA TYR A 166 -23.51 10.55 20.26
C TYR A 166 -23.33 11.09 21.68
N ALA A 167 -24.10 10.54 22.60
CA ALA A 167 -24.04 10.93 24.01
C ALA A 167 -22.89 10.24 24.76
N SER A 168 -22.52 9.05 24.31
CA SER A 168 -21.44 8.25 24.90
C SER A 168 -20.38 7.87 23.86
N PRO A 169 -19.08 7.92 24.22
CA PRO A 169 -18.02 7.35 23.39
C PRO A 169 -18.11 5.81 23.26
N GLU A 170 -19.02 5.17 23.98
CA GLU A 170 -19.24 3.73 23.98
C GLU A 170 -20.34 3.31 23.01
N ASP A 171 -21.08 4.29 22.45
CA ASP A 171 -22.12 3.99 21.48
C ASP A 171 -21.52 3.37 20.20
N ASP A 172 -22.26 2.44 19.61
CA ASP A 172 -21.88 1.89 18.31
C ASP A 172 -22.26 2.85 17.19
N PRO A 173 -21.36 3.12 16.24
CA PRO A 173 -21.66 3.97 15.10
C PRO A 173 -22.70 3.31 14.19
N VAL A 174 -23.69 4.09 13.74
CA VAL A 174 -24.76 3.64 12.84
C VAL A 174 -25.05 4.72 11.80
N TYR A 175 -25.44 4.32 10.59
CA TYR A 175 -25.94 5.25 9.59
C TYR A 175 -27.46 5.41 9.70
N LEU A 176 -27.91 6.66 9.84
CA LEU A 176 -29.32 7.01 9.77
C LEU A 176 -29.71 7.21 8.31
N LYS A 177 -30.32 6.18 7.72
CA LYS A 177 -30.70 6.15 6.30
C LYS A 177 -32.22 6.34 6.13
N ASP A 178 -32.63 6.87 4.98
CA ASP A 178 -34.00 6.95 4.54
C ASP A 178 -34.49 5.62 3.91
N GLU A 179 -35.71 5.63 3.37
CA GLU A 179 -36.36 4.44 2.78
C GLU A 179 -35.66 3.95 1.50
N ILE A 180 -34.88 4.80 0.82
CA ILE A 180 -34.14 4.47 -0.40
C ILE A 180 -32.66 4.18 -0.13
N GLY A 181 -32.21 4.31 1.12
CA GLY A 181 -30.86 3.98 1.56
C GLY A 181 -29.88 5.15 1.63
N ASP A 182 -30.34 6.38 1.36
CA ASP A 182 -29.52 7.58 1.45
C ASP A 182 -29.33 8.03 2.90
N ILE A 183 -28.18 8.65 3.19
CA ILE A 183 -27.85 9.16 4.52
C ILE A 183 -28.72 10.39 4.84
N MET A 184 -29.67 10.24 5.75
CA MET A 184 -30.52 11.33 6.22
C MET A 184 -29.78 12.31 7.13
N ARG A 185 -28.93 11.77 8.01
CA ARG A 185 -28.15 12.51 9.02
C ARG A 185 -26.81 11.85 9.19
N TRP A 186 -25.78 12.68 9.21
CA TRP A 186 -24.45 12.24 9.64
C TRP A 186 -24.36 12.26 11.16
N GLU A 187 -23.75 11.23 11.70
CA GLU A 187 -23.48 11.08 13.12
C GLU A 187 -22.05 11.48 13.45
N PHE A 188 -21.84 12.00 14.65
CA PHE A 188 -20.54 12.45 15.13
C PHE A 188 -20.34 12.09 16.60
N PHE A 189 -19.09 11.76 16.95
CA PHE A 189 -18.66 11.63 18.35
C PHE A 189 -17.97 12.90 18.85
N GLY A 190 -17.51 13.76 17.96
CA GLY A 190 -16.96 15.06 18.29
C GLY A 190 -15.47 15.09 18.59
N GLY A 191 -14.73 14.05 18.18
CA GLY A 191 -13.25 14.11 18.15
C GLY A 191 -12.77 15.28 17.30
N ASN A 192 -11.62 15.86 17.67
CA ASN A 192 -11.13 17.09 17.05
C ASN A 192 -9.59 17.23 17.12
N LEU A 193 -9.03 18.22 16.44
CA LEU A 193 -7.58 18.46 16.38
C LEU A 193 -7.00 18.79 17.77
N LYS A 194 -7.75 19.52 18.59
CA LYS A 194 -7.35 19.80 19.99
C LYS A 194 -7.26 18.51 20.80
N GLY A 195 -8.12 17.54 20.53
CA GLY A 195 -8.07 16.21 21.12
C GLY A 195 -6.81 15.45 20.70
N ILE A 196 -6.41 15.54 19.44
CA ILE A 196 -5.16 14.94 18.96
C ILE A 196 -3.96 15.60 19.67
N ILE A 197 -3.92 16.93 19.78
CA ILE A 197 -2.88 17.65 20.52
C ILE A 197 -2.72 17.10 21.94
N GLN A 198 -3.83 16.94 22.66
CA GLN A 198 -3.84 16.42 24.04
C GLN A 198 -3.35 14.96 24.11
N LYS A 199 -3.44 14.20 23.02
CA LYS A 199 -3.01 12.79 22.94
C LYS A 199 -1.66 12.60 22.28
N LEU A 200 -0.99 13.64 21.81
CA LEU A 200 0.38 13.56 21.29
C LEU A 200 1.36 12.89 22.26
N PRO A 201 1.33 13.16 23.59
CA PRO A 201 2.20 12.44 24.52
C PRO A 201 1.96 10.92 24.55
N TYR A 202 0.71 10.46 24.41
CA TYR A 202 0.40 9.05 24.28
C TYR A 202 1.04 8.45 23.03
N LEU A 203 0.86 9.10 21.88
CA LEU A 203 1.40 8.66 20.60
C LEU A 203 2.93 8.64 20.58
N ALA A 204 3.56 9.67 21.13
CA ALA A 204 5.02 9.73 21.27
C ALA A 204 5.55 8.62 22.19
N ASN A 205 4.89 8.37 23.33
CA ASN A 205 5.24 7.29 24.24
C ASN A 205 5.03 5.90 23.62
N LEU A 206 4.04 5.75 22.76
CA LEU A 206 3.85 4.53 21.97
C LEU A 206 4.98 4.33 20.94
N GLY A 207 5.69 5.40 20.57
CA GLY A 207 6.78 5.38 19.61
C GLY A 207 6.39 5.75 18.18
N ILE A 208 5.21 6.36 18.01
CA ILE A 208 4.72 6.84 16.72
C ILE A 208 5.55 8.05 16.27
N THR A 209 5.93 8.06 15.00
CA THR A 209 6.70 9.15 14.37
C THR A 209 6.00 9.77 13.18
N ILE A 210 4.89 9.17 12.73
CA ILE A 210 4.11 9.65 11.60
C ILE A 210 2.63 9.59 11.98
N LEU A 211 1.92 10.73 11.85
CA LEU A 211 0.47 10.77 11.93
C LEU A 211 -0.12 10.93 10.53
N TYR A 212 -0.88 9.95 10.09
CA TYR A 212 -1.74 10.07 8.93
C TYR A 212 -3.15 10.43 9.40
N LEU A 213 -3.61 11.62 9.05
CA LEU A 213 -4.94 12.11 9.37
C LEU A 213 -5.88 11.84 8.18
N ASN A 214 -6.99 11.13 8.43
CA ASN A 214 -8.10 11.11 7.48
C ASN A 214 -8.56 12.55 7.20
N PRO A 215 -9.33 12.84 6.14
CA PRO A 215 -9.61 14.20 5.71
C PRO A 215 -10.08 15.12 6.84
N ILE A 216 -9.55 16.34 6.87
CA ILE A 216 -9.83 17.33 7.92
C ILE A 216 -10.50 18.60 7.40
N PHE A 217 -10.66 18.71 6.08
CA PHE A 217 -11.27 19.89 5.48
C PHE A 217 -12.77 19.94 5.68
N GLU A 218 -13.36 21.13 5.56
CA GLU A 218 -14.80 21.33 5.72
C GLU A 218 -15.57 20.40 4.80
N ALA A 219 -16.52 19.65 5.37
CA ALA A 219 -17.40 18.74 4.66
C ALA A 219 -18.66 18.46 5.46
N ARG A 220 -19.69 17.94 4.81
CA ARG A 220 -20.95 17.58 5.43
C ARG A 220 -20.84 16.33 6.29
N SER A 221 -20.14 15.31 5.81
CA SER A 221 -20.01 14.01 6.45
C SER A 221 -19.08 14.00 7.66
N ASN A 222 -19.09 12.91 8.42
CA ASN A 222 -18.13 12.65 9.49
C ASN A 222 -16.75 12.21 8.96
N HIS A 223 -16.70 11.56 7.79
CA HIS A 223 -15.47 11.06 7.14
C HIS A 223 -14.76 12.12 6.31
N LYS A 224 -15.45 13.21 5.89
CA LYS A 224 -14.90 14.34 5.14
C LYS A 224 -14.38 14.04 3.72
N TYR A 225 -14.65 12.85 3.17
CA TYR A 225 -14.32 12.56 1.77
C TYR A 225 -15.20 13.32 0.78
N ASP A 226 -16.33 13.87 1.20
CA ASP A 226 -17.20 14.81 0.48
C ASP A 226 -16.75 16.26 0.71
N THR A 227 -15.50 16.60 0.37
CA THR A 227 -14.90 17.91 0.67
C THR A 227 -15.78 19.07 0.19
N GLY A 228 -16.11 19.97 1.12
CA GLY A 228 -16.88 21.18 0.88
C GLY A 228 -16.03 22.40 0.58
N ASP A 229 -14.90 22.56 1.29
CA ASP A 229 -13.91 23.61 1.04
C ASP A 229 -12.50 23.11 1.36
N PHE A 230 -11.66 22.98 0.34
CA PHE A 230 -10.28 22.51 0.48
C PHE A 230 -9.35 23.48 1.21
N LEU A 231 -9.73 24.75 1.33
CA LEU A 231 -8.93 25.79 1.98
C LEU A 231 -9.40 26.12 3.41
N LYS A 232 -10.30 25.29 3.96
CA LYS A 232 -10.87 25.49 5.29
C LYS A 232 -10.85 24.18 6.08
N ILE A 233 -10.31 24.24 7.29
CA ILE A 233 -10.45 23.14 8.26
C ILE A 233 -11.93 23.06 8.69
N ASP A 234 -12.45 21.83 8.85
CA ASP A 234 -13.82 21.65 9.32
C ASP A 234 -14.02 22.29 10.70
N PRO A 235 -15.00 23.18 10.88
CA PRO A 235 -15.22 23.89 12.15
C PRO A 235 -15.51 22.97 13.35
N MET A 236 -15.97 21.73 13.11
CA MET A 236 -16.10 20.73 14.19
C MET A 236 -14.75 20.22 14.66
N PHE A 237 -13.75 20.20 13.78
CA PHE A 237 -12.39 19.76 14.09
C PHE A 237 -11.51 20.88 14.63
N GLY A 238 -11.79 22.12 14.28
CA GLY A 238 -11.03 23.29 14.70
C GLY A 238 -10.86 24.31 13.58
N ASP A 239 -9.72 24.98 13.57
CA ASP A 239 -9.35 25.98 12.59
C ASP A 239 -7.85 25.86 12.20
N GLU A 240 -7.41 26.74 11.32
CA GLU A 240 -6.01 26.78 10.88
C GLU A 240 -5.02 27.04 12.04
N ALA A 241 -5.41 27.83 13.06
CA ALA A 241 -4.54 28.13 14.19
C ALA A 241 -4.31 26.87 15.04
N ILE A 242 -5.38 26.10 15.32
CA ILE A 242 -5.29 24.82 16.04
C ILE A 242 -4.48 23.79 15.21
N PHE A 243 -4.66 23.78 13.89
CA PHE A 243 -3.90 22.89 13.03
C PHE A 243 -2.41 23.22 13.01
N LYS A 244 -2.04 24.50 12.96
CA LYS A 244 -0.64 24.96 13.13
C LYS A 244 -0.07 24.53 14.48
N GLU A 245 -0.82 24.70 15.55
CA GLU A 245 -0.44 24.26 16.89
C GLU A 245 -0.18 22.73 16.91
N LEU A 246 -1.06 21.95 16.29
CA LEU A 246 -0.87 20.49 16.17
C LEU A 246 0.43 20.14 15.48
N ILE A 247 0.72 20.78 14.33
CA ILE A 247 1.96 20.55 13.58
C ILE A 247 3.19 20.91 14.42
N GLU A 248 3.17 22.06 15.08
CA GLU A 248 4.27 22.54 15.91
C GLU A 248 4.54 21.61 17.09
N GLN A 249 3.49 21.21 17.81
CA GLN A 249 3.63 20.29 18.96
C GLN A 249 4.05 18.89 18.52
N ALA A 250 3.49 18.35 17.44
CA ALA A 250 3.89 17.06 16.86
C ALA A 250 5.38 17.07 16.50
N ARG A 251 5.85 18.14 15.85
CA ARG A 251 7.26 18.29 15.47
C ARG A 251 8.21 18.31 16.68
N THR A 252 7.82 18.94 17.80
CA THR A 252 8.65 18.91 19.02
C THR A 252 8.81 17.51 19.61
N LEU A 253 7.91 16.60 19.28
CA LEU A 253 7.93 15.19 19.68
C LEU A 253 8.52 14.28 18.59
N GLY A 254 9.04 14.83 17.50
CA GLY A 254 9.58 14.08 16.37
C GLY A 254 8.50 13.36 15.53
N ILE A 255 7.28 13.90 15.52
CA ILE A 255 6.16 13.34 14.77
C ILE A 255 5.88 14.21 13.55
N HIS A 256 5.86 13.59 12.37
CA HIS A 256 5.49 14.20 11.09
C HIS A 256 4.01 13.97 10.80
N ILE A 257 3.34 14.93 10.18
CA ILE A 257 1.93 14.83 9.81
C ILE A 257 1.79 14.67 8.31
N ILE A 258 1.01 13.67 7.89
CA ILE A 258 0.58 13.42 6.52
C ILE A 258 -0.93 13.68 6.44
N LEU A 259 -1.37 14.47 5.47
CA LEU A 259 -2.78 14.70 5.19
C LEU A 259 -3.34 13.79 4.10
N ASP A 260 -4.64 13.64 4.11
CA ASP A 260 -5.40 12.96 3.07
C ASP A 260 -5.84 13.94 1.99
N GLY A 261 -5.45 13.67 0.74
CA GLY A 261 -5.75 14.49 -0.43
C GLY A 261 -6.85 13.87 -1.29
N VAL A 262 -8.07 14.33 -1.09
CA VAL A 262 -9.26 13.87 -1.84
C VAL A 262 -9.44 14.75 -3.07
N PHE A 263 -8.70 14.48 -4.15
CA PHE A 263 -8.65 15.37 -5.33
C PHE A 263 -9.38 14.83 -6.56
N ASN A 264 -10.01 13.66 -6.45
CA ASN A 264 -10.83 13.11 -7.53
C ASN A 264 -12.19 13.80 -7.65
N HIS A 265 -12.78 14.18 -6.52
CA HIS A 265 -14.14 14.71 -6.44
C HIS A 265 -14.29 15.74 -5.33
N THR A 266 -15.43 16.42 -5.30
CA THR A 266 -15.86 17.25 -4.15
C THR A 266 -17.19 16.74 -3.62
N GLY A 267 -17.65 17.25 -2.48
CA GLY A 267 -19.04 17.09 -2.08
C GLY A 267 -19.99 17.83 -3.04
N ALA A 268 -21.15 17.27 -3.28
CA ALA A 268 -22.22 18.02 -3.96
C ALA A 268 -22.64 19.27 -3.19
N ASP A 269 -22.40 19.24 -1.86
CA ASP A 269 -22.56 20.37 -0.94
C ASP A 269 -21.26 21.18 -0.76
N SER A 270 -20.38 21.20 -1.77
CA SER A 270 -19.18 22.03 -1.75
C SER A 270 -19.47 23.45 -2.25
N ARG A 271 -18.63 24.41 -1.87
CA ARG A 271 -18.69 25.78 -2.43
C ARG A 271 -18.48 25.80 -3.94
N TYR A 272 -17.74 24.83 -4.48
CA TYR A 272 -17.41 24.71 -5.89
C TYR A 272 -18.59 24.20 -6.72
N PHE A 273 -19.33 23.21 -6.24
CA PHE A 273 -20.50 22.64 -6.89
C PHE A 273 -21.80 23.26 -6.43
N ASN A 274 -22.00 23.40 -5.12
CA ASN A 274 -23.06 24.09 -4.41
C ASN A 274 -24.49 23.69 -4.79
N ARG A 275 -24.72 22.37 -4.91
CA ARG A 275 -26.04 21.82 -5.29
C ARG A 275 -27.16 22.27 -4.36
N TYR A 276 -26.87 22.38 -3.08
CA TYR A 276 -27.88 22.64 -2.04
C TYR A 276 -27.95 24.11 -1.60
N GLY A 277 -27.15 24.99 -2.18
CA GLY A 277 -27.13 26.41 -1.84
C GLY A 277 -26.63 26.70 -0.42
N THR A 278 -25.73 25.89 0.08
CA THR A 278 -25.15 26.01 1.43
C THR A 278 -24.14 27.15 1.52
N TYR A 279 -23.47 27.46 0.43
CA TYR A 279 -22.46 28.50 0.31
C TYR A 279 -23.00 29.71 -0.44
N ASP A 280 -22.48 30.89 -0.12
CA ASP A 280 -22.83 32.15 -0.82
C ASP A 280 -22.20 32.23 -2.23
N ASP A 281 -21.20 31.41 -2.52
CA ASP A 281 -20.55 31.35 -3.84
C ASP A 281 -21.50 30.76 -4.89
N LEU A 282 -21.41 31.26 -6.12
CA LEU A 282 -22.15 30.70 -7.25
C LEU A 282 -21.45 29.41 -7.73
N GLY A 283 -21.97 28.26 -7.31
CA GLY A 283 -21.40 26.94 -7.65
C GLY A 283 -21.72 26.50 -9.08
N ALA A 284 -20.96 25.51 -9.56
CA ALA A 284 -21.10 24.95 -10.91
C ALA A 284 -22.48 24.36 -11.20
N TYR A 285 -23.15 23.77 -10.21
CA TYR A 285 -24.51 23.24 -10.36
C TYR A 285 -25.56 24.34 -10.57
N GLN A 286 -25.34 25.53 -9.98
CA GLN A 286 -26.31 26.62 -9.99
C GLN A 286 -26.28 27.42 -11.29
N SER A 287 -25.12 27.55 -11.95
CA SER A 287 -24.97 28.33 -13.17
C SER A 287 -23.79 27.89 -14.03
N ARG A 288 -24.00 27.91 -15.33
CA ARG A 288 -22.90 27.76 -16.32
C ARG A 288 -21.95 28.97 -16.36
N GLU A 289 -22.31 30.07 -15.70
CA GLU A 289 -21.48 31.29 -15.57
C GLU A 289 -20.62 31.26 -14.31
N SER A 290 -20.75 30.21 -13.48
CA SER A 290 -19.89 30.01 -12.31
C SER A 290 -18.41 29.92 -12.72
N GLU A 291 -17.53 30.48 -11.92
CA GLU A 291 -16.08 30.32 -12.08
C GLU A 291 -15.63 28.85 -11.96
N TYR A 292 -16.47 28.01 -11.38
CA TYR A 292 -16.23 26.57 -11.24
C TYR A 292 -16.92 25.72 -12.33
N ALA A 293 -17.57 26.33 -13.32
CA ALA A 293 -18.36 25.60 -14.31
C ALA A 293 -17.51 24.54 -15.07
N ASP A 294 -16.28 24.89 -15.45
CA ASP A 294 -15.37 24.00 -16.16
C ASP A 294 -14.69 22.94 -15.27
N TRP A 295 -14.93 22.99 -13.94
CA TRP A 295 -14.39 22.00 -13.01
C TRP A 295 -15.14 20.68 -13.07
N TYR A 296 -16.33 20.66 -13.65
CA TYR A 296 -17.23 19.51 -13.70
C TYR A 296 -17.74 19.25 -15.10
N THR A 297 -18.10 18.01 -15.37
CA THR A 297 -18.69 17.61 -16.65
C THR A 297 -20.16 17.32 -16.47
N PHE A 298 -21.02 18.01 -17.23
CA PHE A 298 -22.46 17.82 -17.23
C PHE A 298 -22.89 17.15 -18.54
N ASP A 299 -23.60 16.03 -18.42
CA ASP A 299 -24.28 15.38 -19.55
C ASP A 299 -25.59 16.11 -19.87
N GLN A 300 -26.32 16.49 -18.82
CA GLN A 300 -27.54 17.32 -18.90
C GLN A 300 -27.58 18.30 -17.73
N PHE A 301 -27.27 19.58 -17.99
CA PHE A 301 -27.23 20.61 -16.95
C PHE A 301 -28.62 20.91 -16.37
N PRO A 302 -28.76 21.06 -15.06
CA PRO A 302 -27.73 20.81 -14.03
C PRO A 302 -27.79 19.41 -13.41
N GLU A 303 -28.80 18.58 -13.75
CA GLU A 303 -29.15 17.37 -13.02
C GLU A 303 -28.27 16.15 -13.35
N GLU A 304 -27.78 16.06 -14.59
CA GLU A 304 -26.95 14.95 -15.04
C GLU A 304 -25.50 15.39 -15.19
N TYR A 305 -24.65 14.87 -14.32
CA TYR A 305 -23.22 15.19 -14.24
C TYR A 305 -22.40 13.96 -13.86
N GLN A 306 -21.14 13.99 -14.23
CA GLN A 306 -20.21 12.93 -13.85
C GLN A 306 -19.96 12.95 -12.34
N SER A 307 -20.05 11.78 -11.73
CA SER A 307 -19.84 11.58 -10.31
C SER A 307 -19.07 10.27 -10.07
N TRP A 308 -18.32 10.21 -8.99
CA TRP A 308 -17.52 9.04 -8.67
C TRP A 308 -18.43 7.82 -8.46
N TRP A 309 -18.25 6.80 -9.29
CA TRP A 309 -19.07 5.58 -9.34
C TRP A 309 -20.59 5.82 -9.44
N GLY A 310 -21.00 6.96 -10.02
CA GLY A 310 -22.41 7.34 -10.17
C GLY A 310 -23.06 7.87 -8.89
N ILE A 311 -22.30 8.06 -7.82
CA ILE A 311 -22.80 8.61 -6.54
C ILE A 311 -22.96 10.12 -6.67
N LYS A 312 -24.20 10.58 -6.76
CA LYS A 312 -24.53 12.00 -7.02
C LYS A 312 -24.03 12.98 -5.92
N ASP A 313 -23.74 12.49 -4.73
CA ASP A 313 -23.21 13.33 -3.64
C ASP A 313 -21.71 13.65 -3.77
N VAL A 314 -21.02 13.01 -4.72
CA VAL A 314 -19.58 13.22 -4.95
C VAL A 314 -19.27 13.49 -6.43
N PRO A 315 -19.62 14.69 -6.95
CA PRO A 315 -19.32 15.08 -8.33
C PRO A 315 -17.83 15.06 -8.62
N THR A 316 -17.45 14.42 -9.73
CA THR A 316 -16.06 14.23 -10.14
C THR A 316 -15.50 15.53 -10.73
N LEU A 317 -14.28 15.89 -10.28
CA LEU A 317 -13.53 17.02 -10.84
C LEU A 317 -12.98 16.68 -12.23
N ASN A 318 -13.02 17.65 -13.13
CA ASN A 318 -12.33 17.58 -14.41
C ASN A 318 -10.83 17.88 -14.21
N LYS A 319 -10.06 16.84 -13.91
CA LYS A 319 -8.64 16.92 -13.52
C LYS A 319 -7.72 17.42 -14.64
N GLU A 320 -8.16 17.36 -15.89
CA GLU A 320 -7.41 17.87 -17.04
C GLU A 320 -7.60 19.37 -17.27
N THR A 321 -8.55 19.99 -16.56
CA THR A 321 -8.79 21.44 -16.64
C THR A 321 -7.66 22.20 -15.96
N PRO A 322 -6.98 23.16 -16.65
CA PRO A 322 -5.92 23.95 -16.04
C PRO A 322 -6.35 24.71 -14.78
N ALA A 323 -7.62 25.10 -14.67
CA ALA A 323 -8.16 25.77 -13.48
C ALA A 323 -8.13 24.84 -12.26
N VAL A 324 -8.54 23.57 -12.40
CA VAL A 324 -8.47 22.56 -11.34
C VAL A 324 -7.02 22.27 -10.95
N GLN A 325 -6.14 22.07 -11.95
CA GLN A 325 -4.71 21.84 -11.70
C GLN A 325 -4.07 23.01 -10.97
N ASN A 326 -4.38 24.24 -11.41
CA ASN A 326 -3.88 25.46 -10.78
C ASN A 326 -4.36 25.58 -9.33
N PHE A 327 -5.61 25.24 -9.05
CA PHE A 327 -6.17 25.28 -7.70
C PHE A 327 -5.58 24.18 -6.80
N ILE A 328 -5.45 22.95 -7.29
CA ILE A 328 -4.98 21.83 -6.46
C ILE A 328 -3.47 21.89 -6.22
N TYR A 329 -2.64 22.10 -7.25
CA TYR A 329 -1.18 21.99 -7.10
C TYR A 329 -0.34 23.04 -7.83
N ALA A 330 -0.73 23.50 -9.04
CA ALA A 330 0.17 24.30 -9.88
C ALA A 330 0.27 25.75 -9.42
N GLY A 331 -0.82 26.32 -8.90
CA GLY A 331 -0.85 27.72 -8.44
C GLY A 331 -0.02 27.99 -7.22
N LYS A 332 0.42 29.22 -7.07
CA LYS A 332 1.21 29.70 -5.91
C LYS A 332 0.49 29.47 -4.58
N ASP A 333 -0.82 29.68 -4.57
CA ASP A 333 -1.70 29.52 -3.40
C ASP A 333 -2.61 28.30 -3.55
N SER A 334 -2.13 27.27 -4.26
CA SER A 334 -2.81 25.99 -4.42
C SER A 334 -3.01 25.27 -3.07
N VAL A 335 -3.97 24.34 -3.05
CA VAL A 335 -4.30 23.53 -1.87
C VAL A 335 -3.05 22.84 -1.31
N ILE A 336 -2.30 22.13 -2.17
CA ILE A 336 -1.07 21.45 -1.80
C ILE A 336 -0.08 22.42 -1.15
N ARG A 337 0.21 23.56 -1.78
CA ARG A 337 1.20 24.51 -1.27
C ARG A 337 0.75 25.23 -0.01
N THR A 338 -0.53 25.58 0.08
CA THR A 338 -1.08 26.29 1.24
C THR A 338 -0.90 25.50 2.52
N TRP A 339 -1.32 24.23 2.50
CA TRP A 339 -1.22 23.39 3.71
C TRP A 339 0.20 22.88 3.95
N SER A 340 0.94 22.55 2.89
CA SER A 340 2.30 22.03 3.03
C SER A 340 3.28 23.06 3.64
N LYS A 341 3.11 24.34 3.36
CA LYS A 341 3.90 25.44 3.96
C LYS A 341 3.80 25.51 5.48
N LEU A 342 2.77 24.92 6.07
CA LEU A 342 2.61 24.87 7.53
C LEU A 342 3.59 23.90 8.20
N GLY A 343 4.29 23.06 7.44
CA GLY A 343 5.27 22.10 7.96
C GLY A 343 4.80 20.66 7.96
N LEU A 344 3.96 20.27 6.98
CA LEU A 344 3.57 18.88 6.76
C LEU A 344 4.76 18.03 6.33
N GLY A 345 4.72 16.72 6.59
CA GLY A 345 5.61 15.72 6.03
C GLY A 345 5.23 15.29 4.61
N GLY A 346 3.96 15.37 4.27
CA GLY A 346 3.48 14.93 2.96
C GLY A 346 1.99 14.70 2.86
N TRP A 347 1.60 13.93 1.84
CA TRP A 347 0.20 13.62 1.54
C TRP A 347 0.01 12.14 1.19
N ARG A 348 -1.14 11.60 1.58
CA ARG A 348 -1.72 10.37 1.01
C ARG A 348 -2.80 10.81 0.02
N ILE A 349 -2.76 10.25 -1.17
CA ILE A 349 -3.73 10.57 -2.22
C ILE A 349 -4.83 9.52 -2.22
N ASP A 350 -6.04 10.00 -1.99
CA ASP A 350 -7.27 9.21 -2.08
C ASP A 350 -7.51 8.75 -3.52
N VAL A 351 -7.97 7.51 -3.68
CA VAL A 351 -8.27 6.87 -4.97
C VAL A 351 -7.27 7.24 -6.08
N ALA A 352 -5.98 6.95 -5.85
CA ALA A 352 -4.92 7.36 -6.77
C ALA A 352 -5.12 6.85 -8.21
N ASP A 353 -5.85 5.76 -8.39
CA ASP A 353 -6.23 5.21 -9.69
C ASP A 353 -7.13 6.14 -10.53
N GLU A 354 -7.83 7.06 -9.89
CA GLU A 354 -8.71 8.04 -10.53
C GLU A 354 -7.96 9.29 -11.05
N LEU A 355 -6.71 9.46 -10.67
CA LEU A 355 -5.87 10.60 -11.07
C LEU A 355 -4.90 10.18 -12.17
N SER A 356 -4.71 11.03 -13.18
CA SER A 356 -3.71 10.76 -14.22
C SER A 356 -2.29 10.82 -13.67
N ASP A 357 -1.37 10.10 -14.32
CA ASP A 357 0.04 10.10 -13.94
C ASP A 357 0.64 11.52 -13.99
N SER A 358 0.21 12.35 -14.96
CA SER A 358 0.61 13.76 -15.06
C SER A 358 0.10 14.61 -13.89
N PHE A 359 -1.11 14.32 -13.39
CA PHE A 359 -1.68 15.00 -12.21
C PHE A 359 -0.88 14.66 -10.95
N LEU A 360 -0.56 13.37 -10.75
CA LEU A 360 0.27 12.92 -9.64
C LEU A 360 1.68 13.51 -9.70
N ALA A 361 2.31 13.54 -10.88
CA ALA A 361 3.61 14.20 -11.09
C ALA A 361 3.54 15.71 -10.77
N GLY A 362 2.44 16.37 -11.13
CA GLY A 362 2.20 17.77 -10.79
C GLY A 362 2.11 18.03 -9.29
N ILE A 363 1.39 17.17 -8.55
CA ILE A 363 1.35 17.21 -7.07
C ILE A 363 2.76 16.98 -6.51
N ARG A 364 3.48 15.94 -6.97
CA ARG A 364 4.84 15.63 -6.51
C ARG A 364 5.76 16.84 -6.65
N LYS A 365 5.79 17.46 -7.82
CA LYS A 365 6.59 18.65 -8.08
C LYS A 365 6.23 19.80 -7.14
N ALA A 366 4.94 20.06 -6.93
CA ALA A 366 4.50 21.11 -6.03
C ALA A 366 4.96 20.87 -4.57
N LEU A 367 4.97 19.60 -4.13
CA LEU A 367 5.48 19.21 -2.81
C LEU A 367 6.98 19.45 -2.69
N GLU A 368 7.77 19.00 -3.65
CA GLU A 368 9.24 19.17 -3.67
C GLU A 368 9.66 20.64 -3.68
N GLU A 369 8.88 21.50 -4.33
CA GLU A 369 9.09 22.95 -4.31
C GLU A 369 8.66 23.62 -3.00
N THR A 370 7.94 22.92 -2.12
CA THR A 370 7.33 23.48 -0.91
C THR A 370 7.91 22.90 0.38
N ILE A 371 8.23 21.62 0.39
CA ILE A 371 8.77 20.85 1.53
C ILE A 371 10.13 20.30 1.13
N ALA A 372 11.11 20.38 2.04
CA ALA A 372 12.48 19.90 1.75
C ALA A 372 12.57 18.38 1.55
N GLU A 373 11.82 17.61 2.30
CA GLU A 373 11.82 16.15 2.28
C GLU A 373 10.37 15.61 2.30
N PRO A 374 9.60 15.82 1.24
CA PRO A 374 8.20 15.42 1.21
C PRO A 374 8.02 13.93 0.96
N VAL A 375 6.89 13.39 1.41
CA VAL A 375 6.41 12.08 0.98
C VAL A 375 5.05 12.19 0.27
N LEU A 376 4.86 11.40 -0.78
CA LEU A 376 3.60 11.26 -1.50
C LEU A 376 3.27 9.78 -1.66
N ILE A 377 2.16 9.36 -1.05
CA ILE A 377 1.68 7.98 -1.04
C ILE A 377 0.31 7.92 -1.72
N GLY A 378 0.07 6.89 -2.52
CA GLY A 378 -1.23 6.67 -3.16
C GLY A 378 -2.04 5.57 -2.51
N GLU A 379 -3.35 5.72 -2.50
CA GLU A 379 -4.24 4.61 -2.25
C GLU A 379 -4.39 3.77 -3.52
N VAL A 380 -3.95 2.52 -3.46
CA VAL A 380 -4.09 1.51 -4.50
C VAL A 380 -4.41 0.18 -3.82
N TRP A 381 -5.52 -0.45 -4.21
CA TRP A 381 -5.99 -1.66 -3.52
C TRP A 381 -5.33 -2.95 -3.99
N GLU A 382 -4.86 -2.97 -5.24
CA GLU A 382 -4.23 -4.14 -5.85
C GLU A 382 -2.71 -3.96 -5.99
N ASP A 383 -2.07 -4.86 -6.72
CA ASP A 383 -0.66 -4.75 -7.08
C ASP A 383 -0.41 -3.49 -7.93
N ALA A 384 0.20 -2.48 -7.31
CA ALA A 384 0.45 -1.19 -7.95
C ALA A 384 1.55 -1.25 -9.02
N SER A 385 2.33 -2.33 -9.08
CA SER A 385 3.39 -2.49 -10.09
C SER A 385 2.85 -2.78 -11.50
N ASN A 386 1.60 -3.29 -11.58
CA ASN A 386 1.01 -3.68 -12.86
C ASN A 386 -0.47 -3.28 -13.01
N LYS A 387 -0.91 -2.31 -12.21
CA LYS A 387 -2.30 -1.85 -12.21
C LYS A 387 -2.73 -1.33 -13.58
N ILE A 388 -3.93 -1.77 -13.99
CA ILE A 388 -4.69 -1.16 -15.08
C ILE A 388 -5.92 -0.48 -14.46
N ALA A 389 -6.07 0.81 -14.71
CA ALA A 389 -7.26 1.57 -14.37
C ALA A 389 -7.78 2.27 -15.63
N TYR A 390 -9.09 2.19 -15.89
CA TYR A 390 -9.72 2.80 -17.07
C TYR A 390 -9.02 2.46 -18.40
N GLU A 391 -8.70 1.18 -18.59
CA GLU A 391 -8.00 0.62 -19.77
C GLU A 391 -6.56 1.16 -19.97
N GLN A 392 -6.01 1.87 -18.99
CA GLN A 392 -4.66 2.42 -19.05
C GLN A 392 -3.77 1.74 -18.00
N ARG A 393 -2.54 1.35 -18.43
CA ARG A 393 -1.48 0.94 -17.51
C ARG A 393 -1.07 2.14 -16.67
N ARG A 394 -0.94 1.92 -15.35
CA ARG A 394 -0.50 2.97 -14.43
C ARG A 394 1.01 2.89 -14.24
N HIS A 395 1.66 4.06 -14.24
CA HIS A 395 3.11 4.20 -14.16
C HIS A 395 3.60 4.91 -12.89
N TYR A 396 2.73 5.14 -11.94
CA TYR A 396 2.92 6.04 -10.80
C TYR A 396 4.01 5.61 -9.80
N LEU A 397 4.60 4.39 -9.90
CA LEU A 397 5.72 3.93 -9.08
C LEU A 397 7.07 3.91 -9.83
N GLU A 398 7.13 4.36 -11.08
CA GLU A 398 8.35 4.30 -11.90
C GLU A 398 9.33 5.46 -11.64
N GLY A 399 9.02 6.36 -10.72
CA GLY A 399 9.81 7.54 -10.31
C GLY A 399 9.13 8.87 -10.62
N GLY A 400 9.25 9.84 -9.71
CA GLY A 400 8.76 11.21 -9.88
C GLY A 400 7.26 11.42 -9.69
N MET A 401 6.53 10.40 -9.25
CA MET A 401 5.11 10.46 -8.92
C MET A 401 4.89 10.03 -7.47
N LEU A 402 4.38 8.83 -7.24
CA LEU A 402 4.23 8.31 -5.88
C LEU A 402 5.56 7.71 -5.39
N HIS A 403 5.93 7.94 -4.14
CA HIS A 403 7.03 7.20 -3.51
C HIS A 403 6.67 5.73 -3.27
N GLY A 404 5.40 5.47 -2.95
CA GLY A 404 4.86 4.14 -2.67
C GLY A 404 3.33 4.19 -2.63
N ALA A 405 2.71 3.05 -2.36
CA ALA A 405 1.28 2.89 -2.24
C ALA A 405 0.88 2.30 -0.89
N MET A 406 -0.39 2.47 -0.49
CA MET A 406 -0.97 1.70 0.61
C MET A 406 -0.99 0.22 0.22
N ASN A 407 -0.41 -0.63 1.08
CA ASN A 407 -0.08 -2.00 0.72
C ASN A 407 -1.20 -2.99 1.10
N TYR A 408 -2.34 -2.84 0.47
CA TYR A 408 -3.45 -3.79 0.61
C TYR A 408 -3.09 -5.23 0.19
N PRO A 409 -2.24 -5.47 -0.83
CA PRO A 409 -1.78 -6.82 -1.14
C PRO A 409 -1.14 -7.55 0.05
N PHE A 410 -0.32 -6.88 0.87
CA PHE A 410 0.23 -7.49 2.08
C PHE A 410 -0.83 -7.75 3.15
N ARG A 411 -1.81 -6.83 3.30
CA ARG A 411 -2.95 -7.06 4.19
C ARG A 411 -3.70 -8.34 3.84
N GLU A 412 -3.99 -8.54 2.56
CA GLU A 412 -4.68 -9.74 2.07
C GLU A 412 -3.85 -11.02 2.31
N ILE A 413 -2.54 -10.96 2.12
CA ILE A 413 -1.63 -12.08 2.41
C ILE A 413 -1.67 -12.40 3.92
N ILE A 414 -1.58 -11.39 4.79
CA ILE A 414 -1.58 -11.57 6.26
C ILE A 414 -2.89 -12.19 6.71
N ILE A 415 -4.02 -11.60 6.36
CA ILE A 415 -5.34 -12.08 6.76
C ILE A 415 -5.61 -13.47 6.16
N GLY A 416 -5.24 -13.66 4.90
CA GLY A 416 -5.43 -14.93 4.20
C GLY A 416 -4.69 -16.09 4.86
N VAL A 417 -3.43 -15.91 5.24
CA VAL A 417 -2.64 -16.98 5.89
C VAL A 417 -3.12 -17.24 7.33
N LEU A 418 -3.53 -16.21 8.07
CA LEU A 418 -4.01 -16.34 9.44
C LEU A 418 -5.42 -16.98 9.51
N ASN A 419 -6.25 -16.73 8.52
CA ASN A 419 -7.57 -17.36 8.37
C ASN A 419 -7.53 -18.67 7.58
N HIS A 420 -6.35 -19.14 7.18
CA HIS A 420 -6.14 -20.38 6.41
C HIS A 420 -6.85 -20.40 5.04
N THR A 421 -7.18 -19.26 4.46
CA THR A 421 -7.70 -19.15 3.10
C THR A 421 -6.60 -19.29 2.04
N ILE A 422 -5.36 -19.02 2.41
CA ILE A 422 -4.15 -19.35 1.65
C ILE A 422 -3.17 -20.14 2.52
N THR A 423 -2.29 -20.89 1.87
CA THR A 423 -1.23 -21.64 2.58
C THR A 423 -0.04 -20.74 2.93
N THR A 424 0.79 -21.16 3.89
CA THR A 424 2.07 -20.47 4.20
C THR A 424 2.99 -20.40 2.98
N LYS A 425 2.97 -21.44 2.13
CA LYS A 425 3.70 -21.44 0.86
C LYS A 425 3.20 -20.36 -0.08
N GLU A 426 1.90 -20.26 -0.26
CA GLU A 426 1.30 -19.25 -1.12
C GLU A 426 1.55 -17.84 -0.59
N ALA A 427 1.46 -17.63 0.74
CA ALA A 427 1.80 -16.36 1.37
C ALA A 427 3.25 -15.94 1.07
N ALA A 428 4.21 -16.86 1.21
CA ALA A 428 5.62 -16.60 0.88
C ALA A 428 5.81 -16.27 -0.62
N LEU A 429 5.17 -17.04 -1.52
CA LEU A 429 5.27 -16.80 -2.96
C LEU A 429 4.67 -15.47 -3.38
N ARG A 430 3.48 -15.11 -2.87
CA ARG A 430 2.84 -13.82 -3.16
C ARG A 430 3.68 -12.64 -2.66
N SER A 431 4.29 -12.77 -1.48
CA SER A 431 5.17 -11.73 -0.94
C SER A 431 6.42 -11.51 -1.78
N MET A 432 7.03 -12.61 -2.26
CA MET A 432 8.21 -12.53 -3.13
C MET A 432 7.87 -12.03 -4.54
N HIS A 433 6.67 -12.32 -5.04
CA HIS A 433 6.16 -11.78 -6.30
C HIS A 433 6.08 -10.24 -6.24
N LEU A 434 5.55 -9.67 -5.16
CA LEU A 434 5.55 -8.23 -4.97
C LEU A 434 6.97 -7.65 -4.92
N LYS A 435 7.90 -8.33 -4.21
CA LYS A 435 9.32 -7.93 -4.19
C LYS A 435 9.95 -7.93 -5.58
N GLU A 436 9.64 -8.91 -6.43
CA GLU A 436 10.17 -8.99 -7.78
C GLU A 436 9.68 -7.86 -8.67
N ASN A 437 8.39 -7.50 -8.56
CA ASN A 437 7.71 -6.65 -9.52
C ASN A 437 7.80 -5.14 -9.21
N TYR A 438 7.91 -4.78 -7.92
CA TYR A 438 8.01 -3.37 -7.54
C TYR A 438 9.42 -2.82 -7.77
N PRO A 439 9.56 -1.56 -8.22
CA PRO A 439 10.83 -0.86 -8.10
C PRO A 439 11.35 -0.95 -6.66
N PRO A 440 12.66 -1.21 -6.44
CA PRO A 440 13.18 -1.52 -5.10
C PRO A 440 12.87 -0.46 -4.04
N GLU A 441 12.96 0.84 -4.40
CA GLU A 441 12.65 1.91 -3.46
C GLU A 441 11.14 2.00 -3.20
N ALA A 442 10.27 1.87 -4.21
CA ALA A 442 8.83 1.85 -4.02
C ALA A 442 8.39 0.70 -3.11
N PHE A 443 9.00 -0.49 -3.23
CA PHE A 443 8.75 -1.61 -2.34
C PHE A 443 9.09 -1.31 -0.87
N LYS A 444 10.17 -0.57 -0.61
CA LYS A 444 10.58 -0.12 0.72
C LYS A 444 9.81 1.10 1.23
N ASN A 445 9.20 1.86 0.32
CA ASN A 445 8.42 3.06 0.65
C ASN A 445 6.94 2.75 0.86
N ASN A 446 6.46 1.53 0.56
CA ASN A 446 5.05 1.18 0.69
C ASN A 446 4.53 1.40 2.10
N PHE A 447 3.30 1.91 2.19
CA PHE A 447 2.59 2.20 3.42
C PHE A 447 1.77 0.97 3.83
N ASN A 448 2.32 0.16 4.75
CA ASN A 448 1.75 -1.12 5.13
C ASN A 448 0.62 -0.94 6.14
N ASN A 449 -0.54 -1.52 5.87
CA ASN A 449 -1.71 -1.49 6.75
C ASN A 449 -2.31 -2.89 6.92
N ILE A 450 -2.86 -3.17 8.09
CA ILE A 450 -3.65 -4.38 8.39
C ILE A 450 -5.11 -4.04 8.71
N GLY A 451 -5.38 -2.78 9.02
CA GLY A 451 -6.70 -2.18 9.21
C GLY A 451 -6.68 -0.74 8.76
N THR A 452 -7.81 -0.26 8.23
CA THR A 452 -8.05 1.13 7.85
C THR A 452 -9.50 1.50 8.13
N HIS A 453 -9.86 2.77 7.89
CA HIS A 453 -11.24 3.23 7.97
C HIS A 453 -12.18 2.61 6.92
N ASP A 454 -11.63 1.94 5.88
CA ASP A 454 -12.40 1.29 4.80
C ASP A 454 -12.49 -0.22 4.96
N THR A 455 -11.85 -0.79 5.97
CA THR A 455 -11.79 -2.24 6.17
C THR A 455 -12.27 -2.63 7.56
N ALA A 456 -12.71 -3.87 7.73
CA ALA A 456 -12.94 -4.40 9.07
C ALA A 456 -11.67 -4.27 9.93
N ARG A 457 -11.85 -4.04 11.24
CA ARG A 457 -10.78 -4.03 12.23
C ARG A 457 -10.01 -5.34 12.20
N ILE A 458 -8.69 -5.28 12.36
CA ILE A 458 -7.86 -6.49 12.24
C ILE A 458 -8.26 -7.58 13.25
N LEU A 459 -8.61 -7.23 14.48
CA LEU A 459 -9.07 -8.22 15.47
C LEU A 459 -10.33 -8.95 14.97
N THR A 460 -11.30 -8.22 14.40
CA THR A 460 -12.50 -8.81 13.81
C THR A 460 -12.17 -9.62 12.56
N ALA A 461 -11.27 -9.13 11.69
CA ALA A 461 -10.86 -9.81 10.46
C ALA A 461 -10.17 -11.16 10.74
N VAL A 462 -9.47 -11.29 11.87
CA VAL A 462 -8.90 -12.56 12.34
C VAL A 462 -9.82 -13.27 13.34
N GLN A 463 -11.14 -13.10 13.21
CA GLN A 463 -12.17 -13.82 13.97
C GLN A 463 -12.08 -13.65 15.50
N ASN A 464 -11.68 -12.48 15.96
CA ASN A 464 -11.45 -12.14 17.37
C ASN A 464 -10.43 -13.05 18.07
N ASN A 465 -9.52 -13.65 17.29
CA ASN A 465 -8.44 -14.48 17.77
C ASN A 465 -7.24 -13.61 18.16
N VAL A 466 -7.01 -13.40 19.47
CA VAL A 466 -5.91 -12.57 19.97
C VAL A 466 -4.52 -13.10 19.59
N PRO A 467 -4.21 -14.41 19.64
CA PRO A 467 -2.97 -14.95 19.06
C PRO A 467 -2.78 -14.60 17.58
N ALA A 468 -3.82 -14.72 16.74
CA ALA A 468 -3.74 -14.34 15.33
C ALA A 468 -3.55 -12.81 15.14
N LEU A 469 -4.19 -11.96 15.97
CA LEU A 469 -3.92 -10.52 16.00
C LEU A 469 -2.44 -10.24 16.29
N LYS A 470 -1.84 -10.92 17.26
CA LYS A 470 -0.42 -10.79 17.57
C LYS A 470 0.46 -11.20 16.39
N GLN A 471 0.09 -12.26 15.69
CA GLN A 471 0.77 -12.68 14.46
C GLN A 471 0.63 -11.63 13.35
N ALA A 472 -0.55 -11.01 13.18
CA ALA A 472 -0.77 -9.94 12.21
C ALA A 472 0.10 -8.72 12.50
N LEU A 473 0.20 -8.30 13.77
CA LEU A 473 1.10 -7.22 14.19
C LEU A 473 2.57 -7.57 13.92
N ALA A 474 3.02 -8.78 14.28
CA ALA A 474 4.37 -9.22 14.00
C ALA A 474 4.71 -9.19 12.51
N LEU A 475 3.78 -9.65 11.66
CA LEU A 475 3.94 -9.60 10.20
C LEU A 475 3.98 -8.16 9.69
N LEU A 476 3.07 -7.29 10.14
CA LEU A 476 3.05 -5.88 9.75
C LEU A 476 4.41 -5.21 9.94
N PHE A 477 5.04 -5.42 11.10
CA PHE A 477 6.32 -4.80 11.43
C PHE A 477 7.53 -5.49 10.78
N ALA A 478 7.42 -6.77 10.44
CA ALA A 478 8.50 -7.51 9.77
C ALA A 478 8.53 -7.32 8.26
N LEU A 479 7.46 -6.85 7.64
CA LEU A 479 7.41 -6.56 6.21
C LEU A 479 8.26 -5.34 5.84
N PRO A 480 8.80 -5.25 4.61
CA PRO A 480 9.41 -4.04 4.10
C PRO A 480 8.36 -2.96 3.89
N GLY A 481 8.73 -1.71 4.08
CA GLY A 481 7.82 -0.56 4.06
C GLY A 481 7.56 0.00 5.44
N ILE A 482 6.64 0.94 5.52
CA ILE A 482 6.32 1.68 6.73
C ILE A 482 5.08 1.07 7.39
N PRO A 483 5.19 0.49 8.59
CA PRO A 483 4.04 -0.05 9.30
C PRO A 483 3.12 1.09 9.75
N CYS A 484 1.83 0.95 9.46
CA CYS A 484 0.78 1.87 9.89
C CYS A 484 -0.24 1.14 10.75
N LEU A 485 -0.47 1.64 11.95
CA LEU A 485 -1.54 1.21 12.83
C LEU A 485 -2.77 2.10 12.61
N TYR A 486 -3.93 1.50 12.42
CA TYR A 486 -5.20 2.23 12.45
C TYR A 486 -5.58 2.45 13.92
N TYR A 487 -5.95 3.69 14.30
CA TYR A 487 -6.24 4.03 15.70
C TYR A 487 -7.12 2.99 16.39
N GLY A 488 -6.71 2.53 17.55
CA GLY A 488 -7.46 1.55 18.35
C GLY A 488 -7.17 0.09 18.05
N ASP A 489 -6.45 -0.26 16.96
CA ASP A 489 -6.05 -1.65 16.71
C ASP A 489 -5.09 -2.14 17.80
N GLU A 490 -4.19 -1.27 18.28
CA GLU A 490 -3.31 -1.53 19.42
C GLU A 490 -4.07 -1.62 20.76
N ALA A 491 -5.28 -1.06 20.82
CA ALA A 491 -6.14 -1.11 21.99
C ALA A 491 -7.13 -2.30 21.96
N GLY A 492 -7.14 -3.08 20.87
CA GLY A 492 -8.03 -4.23 20.68
C GLY A 492 -9.46 -3.84 20.30
N VAL A 493 -9.65 -2.74 19.58
CA VAL A 493 -10.96 -2.33 19.08
C VAL A 493 -11.46 -3.31 18.03
N GLU A 494 -12.70 -3.77 18.20
CA GLU A 494 -13.43 -4.62 17.28
C GLU A 494 -14.37 -3.80 16.40
N GLY A 495 -14.67 -4.29 15.21
CA GLY A 495 -15.65 -3.71 14.31
C GLY A 495 -15.59 -4.35 12.93
N GLY A 496 -16.76 -4.60 12.36
CA GLY A 496 -16.92 -5.09 10.99
C GLY A 496 -16.64 -3.97 9.97
N GLU A 497 -17.38 -4.02 8.88
CA GLU A 497 -17.31 -2.98 7.84
C GLU A 497 -17.85 -1.63 8.35
N ASP A 498 -17.61 -0.57 7.57
CA ASP A 498 -18.13 0.77 7.79
C ASP A 498 -19.66 0.77 8.06
N PRO A 499 -20.15 1.41 9.13
CA PRO A 499 -19.44 2.27 10.08
C PRO A 499 -18.87 1.56 11.32
N ALA A 500 -19.07 0.25 11.49
CA ALA A 500 -18.71 -0.48 12.72
C ALA A 500 -17.19 -0.47 13.02
N ASN A 501 -16.34 -0.34 11.99
CA ASN A 501 -14.88 -0.20 12.11
C ASN A 501 -14.45 1.19 12.64
N ARG A 502 -15.37 2.16 12.76
CA ARG A 502 -15.13 3.57 13.13
C ARG A 502 -15.64 3.91 14.53
N LYS A 503 -15.52 2.97 15.47
CA LYS A 503 -15.81 3.23 16.89
C LYS A 503 -14.85 4.26 17.49
N MET A 504 -15.28 4.94 18.57
CA MET A 504 -14.38 5.79 19.35
C MET A 504 -13.22 4.99 19.94
N PHE A 505 -12.07 5.65 20.05
CA PHE A 505 -10.93 5.07 20.78
C PHE A 505 -11.32 4.86 22.26
N PRO A 506 -11.06 3.66 22.84
CA PRO A 506 -11.52 3.29 24.18
C PRO A 506 -10.59 3.81 25.30
N TRP A 507 -10.42 5.13 25.41
CA TRP A 507 -9.53 5.76 26.40
C TRP A 507 -9.79 5.28 27.81
N GLY A 508 -8.73 4.76 28.46
CA GLY A 508 -8.78 4.20 29.82
C GLY A 508 -9.32 2.77 29.91
N ARG A 509 -9.70 2.17 28.78
CA ARG A 509 -10.23 0.79 28.69
C ARG A 509 -9.50 -0.04 27.64
N GLU A 510 -8.31 0.36 27.25
CA GLU A 510 -7.49 -0.33 26.26
C GLU A 510 -7.16 -1.76 26.72
N ASN A 511 -7.14 -2.72 25.82
CA ASN A 511 -6.61 -4.04 26.09
C ASN A 511 -5.10 -3.96 26.30
N LYS A 512 -4.68 -3.97 27.56
CA LYS A 512 -3.27 -3.76 27.93
C LYS A 512 -2.33 -4.84 27.40
N THR A 513 -2.83 -6.06 27.20
CA THR A 513 -2.02 -7.16 26.64
C THR A 513 -1.72 -6.91 25.16
N ILE A 514 -2.70 -6.46 24.40
CA ILE A 514 -2.51 -6.12 22.97
C ILE A 514 -1.65 -4.87 22.88
N GLN A 515 -1.91 -3.85 23.69
CA GLN A 515 -1.18 -2.59 23.70
C GLN A 515 0.30 -2.78 23.99
N SER A 516 0.63 -3.57 25.03
CA SER A 516 2.04 -3.89 25.36
C SER A 516 2.73 -4.60 24.20
N TYR A 517 2.03 -5.53 23.54
CA TYR A 517 2.59 -6.25 22.41
C TYR A 517 2.83 -5.36 21.18
N ALA A 518 1.90 -4.45 20.89
CA ALA A 518 2.11 -3.44 19.85
C ALA A 518 3.31 -2.54 20.16
N TYR A 519 3.42 -2.10 21.42
CA TYR A 519 4.56 -1.30 21.90
C TYR A 519 5.90 -2.01 21.70
N GLU A 520 5.99 -3.30 22.04
CA GLU A 520 7.20 -4.11 21.83
C GLU A 520 7.63 -4.13 20.36
N TRP A 521 6.70 -4.30 19.42
CA TRP A 521 7.01 -4.29 17.99
C TRP A 521 7.38 -2.91 17.46
N ILE A 522 6.73 -1.85 17.94
CA ILE A 522 7.09 -0.47 17.60
C ILE A 522 8.53 -0.17 18.08
N ALA A 523 8.85 -0.54 19.32
CA ALA A 523 10.19 -0.38 19.87
C ALA A 523 11.23 -1.17 19.05
N LEU A 524 10.92 -2.44 18.75
CA LEU A 524 11.78 -3.30 17.94
C LEU A 524 12.04 -2.70 16.53
N ARG A 525 10.99 -2.18 15.85
CA ARG A 525 11.12 -1.51 14.56
C ARG A 525 12.05 -0.31 14.62
N ARG A 526 12.00 0.46 15.70
CA ARG A 526 12.83 1.65 15.87
C ARG A 526 14.29 1.33 16.20
N GLU A 527 14.53 0.21 16.87
CA GLU A 527 15.86 -0.21 17.31
C GLU A 527 16.61 -1.02 16.24
N GLU A 528 15.91 -1.79 15.42
CA GLU A 528 16.50 -2.75 14.50
C GLU A 528 16.58 -2.21 13.07
N ALA A 529 17.78 -1.80 12.63
CA ALA A 529 18.01 -1.33 11.26
C ALA A 529 17.63 -2.41 10.21
N ALA A 530 17.76 -3.68 10.54
CA ALA A 530 17.30 -4.77 9.68
C ALA A 530 15.80 -4.69 9.36
N LEU A 531 14.95 -4.24 10.28
CA LEU A 531 13.53 -4.02 10.02
C LEU A 531 13.27 -2.78 9.15
N GLN A 532 14.12 -1.76 9.26
CA GLN A 532 13.99 -0.51 8.50
C GLN A 532 14.48 -0.68 7.06
N GLU A 533 15.71 -1.16 6.85
CA GLU A 533 16.42 -1.15 5.57
C GLU A 533 16.78 -2.53 5.03
N GLY A 534 16.72 -3.58 5.89
CA GLY A 534 17.15 -4.92 5.52
C GLY A 534 16.40 -5.48 4.32
N ASP A 535 17.11 -6.23 3.49
CA ASP A 535 16.50 -6.98 2.40
C ASP A 535 15.49 -7.99 2.94
N TYR A 536 14.56 -8.42 2.11
CA TYR A 536 13.38 -9.20 2.49
C TYR A 536 13.36 -10.55 1.77
N TYR A 537 13.19 -11.61 2.55
CA TYR A 537 12.95 -12.95 2.00
C TYR A 537 11.87 -13.65 2.80
N ALA A 538 10.82 -14.10 2.12
CA ALA A 538 9.78 -14.93 2.70
C ALA A 538 10.01 -16.39 2.32
N PHE A 539 9.77 -17.29 3.27
CA PHE A 539 9.88 -18.73 3.07
C PHE A 539 8.83 -19.46 3.89
N SER A 540 8.61 -20.71 3.62
CA SER A 540 7.60 -21.49 4.33
C SER A 540 8.03 -22.95 4.56
N THR A 541 7.48 -23.54 5.58
CA THR A 541 7.25 -24.97 5.72
C THR A 541 5.75 -25.23 5.64
N ARG A 542 5.30 -26.46 5.91
CA ARG A 542 3.85 -26.78 5.83
C ARG A 542 2.95 -25.90 6.71
N LYS A 543 3.45 -25.44 7.86
CA LYS A 543 2.67 -24.74 8.89
C LYS A 543 3.33 -23.45 9.40
N VAL A 544 4.58 -23.22 9.04
CA VAL A 544 5.35 -22.06 9.47
C VAL A 544 5.58 -21.12 8.29
N LEU A 545 5.21 -19.86 8.45
CA LEU A 545 5.64 -18.77 7.60
C LEU A 545 6.88 -18.13 8.22
N GLY A 546 7.95 -18.03 7.44
CA GLY A 546 9.20 -17.40 7.85
C GLY A 546 9.50 -16.15 7.06
N ILE A 547 10.05 -15.15 7.72
CA ILE A 547 10.55 -13.91 7.10
C ILE A 547 11.98 -13.68 7.56
N VAL A 548 12.86 -13.35 6.63
CA VAL A 548 14.22 -12.87 6.91
C VAL A 548 14.29 -11.40 6.49
N ARG A 549 14.71 -10.55 7.42
CA ARG A 549 15.17 -9.19 7.14
C ARG A 549 16.68 -9.17 7.30
N TYR A 550 17.41 -8.87 6.23
CA TYR A 550 18.84 -9.10 6.14
C TYR A 550 19.60 -7.84 5.69
N LEU A 551 20.54 -7.39 6.50
CA LEU A 551 21.55 -6.40 6.13
C LEU A 551 22.90 -7.04 5.96
N SER A 552 23.27 -7.91 6.91
CA SER A 552 24.54 -8.67 6.91
C SER A 552 24.42 -9.89 7.81
N GLU A 553 25.45 -10.74 7.85
CA GLU A 553 25.52 -11.88 8.79
C GLU A 553 25.55 -11.48 10.27
N GLU A 554 25.94 -10.24 10.55
CA GLU A 554 25.98 -9.67 11.91
C GLU A 554 24.76 -8.78 12.21
N GLU A 555 23.86 -8.56 11.22
CA GLU A 555 22.73 -7.67 11.38
C GLU A 555 21.53 -8.18 10.55
N TYR A 556 20.63 -8.87 11.24
CA TYR A 556 19.44 -9.50 10.65
C TYR A 556 18.35 -9.75 11.68
N LEU A 557 17.13 -9.97 11.18
CA LEU A 557 16.01 -10.48 11.95
C LEU A 557 15.34 -11.63 11.20
N VAL A 558 15.05 -12.72 11.90
CA VAL A 558 14.24 -13.84 11.42
C VAL A 558 12.96 -13.91 12.24
N LEU A 559 11.81 -13.86 11.58
CA LEU A 559 10.50 -14.08 12.16
C LEU A 559 9.98 -15.44 11.70
N LEU A 560 9.57 -16.28 12.66
CA LEU A 560 8.90 -17.55 12.39
C LEU A 560 7.52 -17.53 13.02
N ILE A 561 6.48 -17.79 12.22
CA ILE A 561 5.08 -17.80 12.67
C ILE A 561 4.48 -19.17 12.39
N ASN A 562 4.05 -19.85 13.45
CA ASN A 562 3.25 -21.06 13.36
C ASN A 562 1.76 -20.67 13.29
N VAL A 563 1.16 -20.82 12.12
CA VAL A 563 -0.26 -20.46 11.90
C VAL A 563 -1.23 -21.55 12.34
N SER A 564 -0.74 -22.70 12.83
CA SER A 564 -1.59 -23.81 13.25
C SER A 564 -1.90 -23.80 14.74
N ASP A 565 -2.91 -24.54 15.13
CA ASP A 565 -3.36 -24.76 16.51
C ASP A 565 -2.58 -25.85 17.25
N GLN A 566 -1.48 -26.35 16.66
CA GLN A 566 -0.61 -27.37 17.22
C GLN A 566 0.83 -26.88 17.28
N GLU A 567 1.61 -27.41 18.20
CA GLU A 567 3.05 -27.23 18.23
C GLU A 567 3.68 -27.86 16.98
N VAL A 568 4.61 -27.15 16.34
CA VAL A 568 5.29 -27.57 15.11
C VAL A 568 6.79 -27.47 15.27
N THR A 569 7.50 -28.51 14.85
CA THR A 569 8.95 -28.44 14.69
C THR A 569 9.26 -27.95 13.27
N PHE A 570 9.82 -26.75 13.20
CA PHE A 570 10.37 -26.16 11.98
C PHE A 570 11.73 -26.81 11.69
N THR A 571 11.97 -27.18 10.44
CA THR A 571 13.28 -27.62 9.97
C THR A 571 13.67 -26.89 8.68
N THR A 572 14.94 -26.46 8.54
CA THR A 572 15.41 -25.76 7.33
C THR A 572 15.35 -26.64 6.10
N LYS A 573 15.43 -27.96 6.23
CA LYS A 573 15.35 -28.92 5.11
C LYS A 573 14.00 -28.92 4.40
N GLU A 574 12.95 -28.50 5.08
CA GLU A 574 11.59 -28.45 4.54
C GLU A 574 11.22 -27.06 3.99
N THR A 575 12.13 -26.09 4.04
CA THR A 575 11.85 -24.75 3.54
C THR A 575 11.68 -24.76 2.03
N THR A 576 10.60 -24.17 1.58
CA THR A 576 10.39 -23.90 0.14
C THR A 576 10.98 -22.52 -0.17
N ALA A 577 12.25 -22.50 -0.53
CA ALA A 577 12.94 -21.29 -0.94
C ALA A 577 13.94 -21.65 -2.03
N ASP A 578 13.73 -21.08 -3.21
CA ASP A 578 14.65 -21.22 -4.33
C ASP A 578 14.98 -19.81 -4.84
N TYR A 579 15.75 -19.09 -4.02
CA TYR A 579 16.19 -17.73 -4.24
C TYR A 579 17.71 -17.69 -4.43
N SER A 580 18.21 -16.57 -4.91
CA SER A 580 19.66 -16.30 -4.94
C SER A 580 20.28 -16.23 -3.54
N PHE A 581 19.49 -15.84 -2.54
CA PHE A 581 19.86 -15.90 -1.13
C PHE A 581 19.57 -17.29 -0.59
N ASP A 582 20.62 -18.05 -0.25
CA ASP A 582 20.48 -19.40 0.31
C ASP A 582 19.98 -19.34 1.76
N ILE A 583 18.66 -19.28 1.91
CA ILE A 583 17.99 -19.23 3.21
C ILE A 583 18.34 -20.45 4.06
N GLN A 584 18.45 -21.66 3.47
CA GLN A 584 18.75 -22.89 4.22
C GLN A 584 20.15 -22.84 4.81
N ALA A 585 21.16 -22.47 4.00
CA ALA A 585 22.51 -22.29 4.46
C ALA A 585 22.63 -21.19 5.51
N PHE A 586 21.97 -20.04 5.28
CA PHE A 586 21.93 -18.93 6.23
C PHE A 586 21.35 -19.37 7.57
N LEU A 587 20.13 -19.91 7.60
CA LEU A 587 19.48 -20.34 8.84
C LEU A 587 20.28 -21.43 9.57
N THR A 588 20.87 -22.37 8.82
CA THR A 588 21.69 -23.42 9.41
C THR A 588 22.94 -22.83 10.07
N LYS A 589 23.62 -21.88 9.42
CA LYS A 589 24.79 -21.17 9.95
C LYS A 589 24.46 -20.39 11.23
N GLN A 590 23.25 -19.85 11.32
CA GLN A 590 22.79 -19.12 12.50
C GLN A 590 22.26 -20.04 13.63
N GLY A 591 22.41 -21.36 13.51
CA GLY A 591 21.96 -22.33 14.51
C GLY A 591 20.44 -22.53 14.54
N LEU A 592 19.76 -22.20 13.44
CA LEU A 592 18.30 -22.28 13.29
C LEU A 592 17.87 -23.47 12.42
N ALA A 593 18.71 -24.53 12.38
CA ALA A 593 18.43 -25.71 11.57
C ALA A 593 17.12 -26.41 11.97
N GLU A 594 16.79 -26.36 13.27
CA GLU A 594 15.57 -26.95 13.82
C GLU A 594 15.07 -26.09 14.99
N LYS A 595 13.76 -25.81 15.06
CA LYS A 595 13.10 -25.07 16.13
C LYS A 595 11.68 -25.57 16.36
N THR A 596 11.32 -25.75 17.63
CA THR A 596 9.94 -26.02 18.02
C THR A 596 9.21 -24.72 18.31
N ILE A 597 8.06 -24.54 17.67
CA ILE A 597 7.23 -23.33 17.77
C ILE A 597 5.86 -23.75 18.31
N PRO A 598 5.43 -23.21 19.46
CA PRO A 598 4.12 -23.52 20.04
C PRO A 598 2.96 -23.25 19.06
N ALA A 599 1.81 -23.81 19.37
CA ALA A 599 0.56 -23.53 18.66
C ALA A 599 0.32 -22.01 18.58
N GLN A 600 0.02 -21.48 17.39
CA GLN A 600 -0.15 -20.06 17.12
C GLN A 600 1.02 -19.18 17.62
N GLY A 601 2.20 -19.81 17.76
CA GLY A 601 3.40 -19.19 18.34
C GLY A 601 4.14 -18.30 17.35
N ILE A 602 4.92 -17.39 17.93
CA ILE A 602 5.79 -16.46 17.21
C ILE A 602 7.19 -16.61 17.79
N GLN A 603 8.19 -16.70 16.91
CA GLN A 603 9.59 -16.63 17.32
C GLN A 603 10.29 -15.52 16.54
N VAL A 604 10.97 -14.66 17.27
CA VAL A 604 11.86 -13.64 16.73
C VAL A 604 13.28 -14.00 17.10
N ILE A 605 14.15 -14.09 16.09
CA ILE A 605 15.57 -14.33 16.25
C ILE A 605 16.27 -13.15 15.57
N LYS A 606 17.11 -12.46 16.31
CA LYS A 606 17.81 -11.31 15.78
C LYS A 606 19.28 -11.29 16.17
N LYS A 607 20.07 -10.62 15.36
CA LYS A 607 21.44 -10.23 15.65
C LYS A 607 21.58 -8.77 15.23
N SER A 608 22.00 -7.93 16.12
CA SER A 608 22.26 -6.50 15.91
C SER A 608 23.63 -6.14 16.47
N ARG A 609 24.27 -5.16 15.86
CA ARG A 609 25.59 -4.66 16.27
C ARG A 609 25.52 -3.85 17.57
#